data_5f510c048eb467c8e287ae970d69550d
#
_entry.id   5f510c048eb467c8e287ae970d69550d
#
_cell.length_a   1.000
_cell.length_b   1.000
_cell.length_c   1.000
_cell.angle_alpha   90.00
_cell.angle_beta   90.00
_cell.angle_gamma   90.00
#
_symmetry.space_group_name_H-M   'P 1'
#
loop_
_entity.id
_entity.type
_entity.pdbx_description
1 polymer ?
#
loop_
_entity_poly.entity_id
_entity_poly.type
_entity_poly.pdbx_seq_one_letter_code
_entity_poly.pdbx_strand_id
1 'polypeptide(L)'
;MTHPSRPVLLHVGTVKTGSTSLQAYLQQQQAWLAAQGWAYLPAPGRRDRRDLAACCIALGDERDELLRSEGLLAPDQRLGHRQQVRLQLQAQLAALPAGHGVILSSEHFHLSLQSPAEITTLRQLLAELGLGPVQVVIYLREPVGLMESLYSTMVRSGDQRPLPADPADPFVALICDHSASLERWRGVFGAEAVQARAFPPPGGIGHDLLALMAGVQGPFPPEPRRQSNRGLRPWALALLRWLNRCLPWFTPQSPLALVRGCRRVLDTALSHGASGSYRMPAAQRRRYSERYSGAYQQLLGREGLD
;
A
#
# COMPACT_ATOMS: atom_id res chain seq x y z
N MET A 1 24.75 16.83 -20.52
CA MET A 1 23.40 17.07 -21.02
C MET A 1 22.44 16.63 -19.90
N THR A 2 21.80 17.59 -19.24
CA THR A 2 20.77 17.28 -18.23
C THR A 2 19.55 16.75 -18.96
N HIS A 3 19.26 15.46 -18.85
CA HIS A 3 17.99 14.91 -19.31
C HIS A 3 16.85 15.68 -18.63
N PRO A 4 15.80 16.08 -19.36
CA PRO A 4 14.65 16.72 -18.76
C PRO A 4 14.09 15.79 -17.65
N SER A 5 13.92 16.36 -16.48
CA SER A 5 13.36 15.66 -15.31
C SER A 5 11.95 15.16 -15.64
N ARG A 6 11.66 13.89 -15.30
CA ARG A 6 10.33 13.27 -15.54
C ARG A 6 9.45 13.43 -14.32
N PRO A 7 8.24 14.01 -14.45
CA PRO A 7 7.31 14.12 -13.30
C PRO A 7 6.94 12.74 -12.76
N VAL A 8 6.77 12.67 -11.43
CA VAL A 8 6.44 11.44 -10.72
C VAL A 8 5.17 11.61 -9.93
N LEU A 9 4.23 10.69 -10.10
CA LEU A 9 3.11 10.48 -9.18
C LEU A 9 3.43 9.28 -8.29
N LEU A 10 3.76 9.55 -7.04
CA LEU A 10 4.14 8.55 -6.04
C LEU A 10 2.93 8.19 -5.16
N HIS A 11 2.31 7.04 -5.44
CA HIS A 11 1.24 6.53 -4.60
C HIS A 11 1.81 5.78 -3.40
N VAL A 12 1.70 6.37 -2.23
CA VAL A 12 2.04 5.77 -0.94
C VAL A 12 0.82 5.04 -0.42
N GLY A 13 0.75 3.74 -0.69
CA GLY A 13 -0.40 2.93 -0.33
C GLY A 13 -0.47 2.70 1.18
N THR A 14 -1.45 3.28 1.85
CA THR A 14 -1.79 2.86 3.21
C THR A 14 -2.52 1.51 3.18
N VAL A 15 -2.42 0.75 4.27
CA VAL A 15 -3.05 -0.58 4.31
C VAL A 15 -4.57 -0.47 4.15
N LYS A 16 -5.16 -1.41 3.41
CA LYS A 16 -6.61 -1.53 3.21
C LYS A 16 -7.30 -0.34 2.53
N THR A 17 -6.56 0.43 1.74
CA THR A 17 -7.06 1.53 0.89
C THR A 17 -7.15 1.17 -0.59
N GLY A 18 -7.19 -0.11 -0.95
CA GLY A 18 -7.42 -0.55 -2.33
C GLY A 18 -6.20 -0.52 -3.25
N SER A 19 -4.97 -0.44 -2.72
CA SER A 19 -3.73 -0.39 -3.49
C SER A 19 -3.62 -1.53 -4.51
N THR A 20 -3.99 -2.76 -4.14
CA THR A 20 -3.98 -3.91 -5.07
C THR A 20 -4.91 -3.71 -6.27
N SER A 21 -6.11 -3.15 -6.05
CA SER A 21 -7.06 -2.86 -7.13
C SER A 21 -6.57 -1.73 -8.01
N LEU A 22 -6.02 -0.68 -7.42
CA LEU A 22 -5.40 0.44 -8.13
C LEU A 22 -4.23 -0.03 -9.01
N GLN A 23 -3.32 -0.82 -8.46
CA GLN A 23 -2.16 -1.35 -9.18
C GLN A 23 -2.57 -2.25 -10.35
N ALA A 24 -3.60 -3.08 -10.15
CA ALA A 24 -4.15 -3.90 -11.23
C ALA A 24 -4.80 -3.04 -12.33
N TYR A 25 -5.54 -2.00 -11.94
CA TYR A 25 -6.14 -1.06 -12.87
C TYR A 25 -5.07 -0.31 -13.68
N LEU A 26 -4.06 0.28 -13.03
CA LEU A 26 -2.97 0.98 -13.71
C LEU A 26 -2.22 0.05 -14.69
N GLN A 27 -2.01 -1.21 -14.30
CA GLN A 27 -1.36 -2.19 -15.17
C GLN A 27 -2.22 -2.54 -16.40
N GLN A 28 -3.54 -2.58 -16.25
CA GLN A 28 -4.45 -2.82 -17.38
C GLN A 28 -4.55 -1.61 -18.32
N GLN A 29 -4.31 -0.39 -17.80
CA GLN A 29 -4.45 0.85 -18.56
C GLN A 29 -3.13 1.37 -19.15
N GLN A 30 -2.10 0.55 -19.29
CA GLN A 30 -0.78 0.95 -19.80
C GLN A 30 -0.84 1.68 -21.15
N ALA A 31 -1.63 1.19 -22.11
CA ALA A 31 -1.79 1.81 -23.42
C ALA A 31 -2.44 3.18 -23.34
N TRP A 32 -3.49 3.31 -22.51
CA TRP A 32 -4.17 4.59 -22.28
C TRP A 32 -3.23 5.57 -21.58
N LEU A 33 -2.51 5.16 -20.55
CA LEU A 33 -1.53 5.98 -19.85
C LEU A 33 -0.44 6.48 -20.80
N ALA A 34 0.07 5.62 -21.67
CA ALA A 34 1.07 6.01 -22.67
C ALA A 34 0.55 7.09 -23.63
N ALA A 35 -0.71 6.98 -24.06
CA ALA A 35 -1.37 8.01 -24.89
C ALA A 35 -1.55 9.36 -24.16
N GLN A 36 -1.56 9.34 -22.81
CA GLN A 36 -1.61 10.54 -21.97
C GLN A 36 -0.21 11.05 -21.57
N GLY A 37 0.86 10.46 -22.08
CA GLY A 37 2.24 10.84 -21.74
C GLY A 37 2.67 10.34 -20.36
N TRP A 38 2.08 9.26 -19.84
CA TRP A 38 2.41 8.67 -18.55
C TRP A 38 2.68 7.18 -18.66
N ALA A 39 3.42 6.65 -17.70
CA ALA A 39 3.69 5.21 -17.59
C ALA A 39 3.57 4.74 -16.14
N TYR A 40 2.88 3.63 -15.91
CA TYR A 40 2.95 2.92 -14.65
C TYR A 40 4.14 1.97 -14.66
N LEU A 41 5.05 2.12 -13.70
CA LEU A 41 6.29 1.33 -13.62
C LEU A 41 6.31 0.42 -12.39
N PRO A 42 5.69 -0.75 -12.43
CA PRO A 42 5.87 -1.76 -11.38
C PRO A 42 7.26 -2.42 -11.49
N ALA A 43 7.70 -3.08 -10.40
CA ALA A 43 8.89 -3.92 -10.46
C ALA A 43 8.68 -5.10 -11.42
N PRO A 44 9.72 -5.60 -12.09
CA PRO A 44 9.62 -6.73 -13.01
C PRO A 44 8.99 -7.96 -12.33
N GLY A 45 7.94 -8.53 -12.96
CA GLY A 45 7.20 -9.67 -12.45
C GLY A 45 6.27 -9.37 -11.26
N ARG A 46 6.14 -8.11 -10.87
CA ARG A 46 5.28 -7.66 -9.75
C ARG A 46 4.24 -6.64 -10.21
N ARG A 47 3.36 -6.24 -9.29
CA ARG A 47 2.38 -5.18 -9.53
C ARG A 47 2.71 -3.87 -8.82
N ASP A 48 3.67 -3.87 -7.92
CA ASP A 48 4.05 -2.73 -7.08
C ASP A 48 5.56 -2.47 -7.12
N ARG A 49 6.02 -1.46 -6.38
CA ARG A 49 7.43 -1.04 -6.24
C ARG A 49 7.96 -1.31 -4.83
N ARG A 50 7.65 -2.47 -4.25
CA ARG A 50 8.20 -2.86 -2.95
C ARG A 50 9.73 -3.02 -2.96
N ASP A 51 10.29 -3.37 -4.11
CA ASP A 51 11.73 -3.40 -4.36
C ASP A 51 12.39 -2.05 -4.07
N LEU A 52 11.76 -0.96 -4.52
CA LEU A 52 12.23 0.40 -4.27
C LEU A 52 12.12 0.78 -2.80
N ALA A 53 11.04 0.37 -2.11
CA ALA A 53 10.92 0.56 -0.66
C ALA A 53 12.04 -0.19 0.08
N ALA A 54 12.30 -1.46 -0.26
CA ALA A 54 13.37 -2.25 0.34
C ALA A 54 14.76 -1.61 0.19
N CYS A 55 15.02 -0.88 -0.92
CA CYS A 55 16.25 -0.13 -1.12
C CYS A 55 16.46 1.01 -0.12
N CYS A 56 15.39 1.53 0.49
CA CYS A 56 15.40 2.74 1.28
C CYS A 56 15.35 2.49 2.80
N ILE A 57 15.06 1.26 3.23
CA ILE A 57 15.06 0.89 4.65
C ILE A 57 16.47 1.05 5.23
N ALA A 58 16.58 1.59 6.45
CA ALA A 58 17.85 1.84 7.12
C ALA A 58 18.70 0.57 7.26
N LEU A 59 20.01 0.67 7.04
CA LEU A 59 20.94 -0.44 7.28
C LEU A 59 20.92 -0.78 8.78
N GLY A 60 20.85 -2.06 9.11
CA GLY A 60 20.77 -2.55 10.50
C GLY A 60 19.35 -2.78 11.00
N ASP A 61 18.32 -2.42 10.26
CA ASP A 61 16.95 -2.83 10.59
C ASP A 61 16.65 -4.22 9.99
N GLU A 62 16.97 -5.25 10.76
CA GLU A 62 16.72 -6.64 10.38
C GLU A 62 15.29 -7.10 10.72
N ARG A 63 14.50 -6.25 11.38
CA ARG A 63 13.16 -6.60 11.86
C ARG A 63 12.06 -6.35 10.84
N ASP A 64 12.36 -5.59 9.77
CA ASP A 64 11.37 -5.29 8.73
C ASP A 64 10.95 -6.58 7.99
N GLU A 65 9.65 -6.82 7.94
CA GLU A 65 9.07 -8.01 7.30
C GLU A 65 9.34 -8.01 5.78
N LEU A 66 9.42 -6.84 5.16
CA LEU A 66 9.75 -6.73 3.73
C LEU A 66 11.16 -7.29 3.46
N LEU A 67 12.16 -6.87 4.22
CA LEU A 67 13.54 -7.35 4.05
C LEU A 67 13.63 -8.86 4.23
N ARG A 68 12.94 -9.41 5.23
CA ARG A 68 12.87 -10.86 5.44
C ARG A 68 12.21 -11.58 4.28
N SER A 69 11.09 -11.07 3.79
CA SER A 69 10.34 -11.70 2.70
C SER A 69 11.07 -11.66 1.35
N GLU A 70 11.93 -10.65 1.15
CA GLU A 70 12.76 -10.49 -0.04
C GLU A 70 14.15 -11.16 0.10
N GLY A 71 14.47 -11.75 1.27
CA GLY A 71 15.76 -12.37 1.52
C GLY A 71 16.93 -11.38 1.62
N LEU A 72 16.66 -10.16 2.06
CA LEU A 72 17.62 -9.03 2.09
C LEU A 72 18.09 -8.73 3.52
N LEU A 73 18.51 -9.74 4.26
CA LEU A 73 18.92 -9.57 5.66
C LEU A 73 20.38 -9.12 5.79
N ALA A 74 21.27 -9.58 4.90
CA ALA A 74 22.67 -9.21 4.95
C ALA A 74 22.94 -7.86 4.24
N PRO A 75 23.89 -7.05 4.72
CA PRO A 75 24.21 -5.74 4.13
C PRO A 75 24.65 -5.81 2.65
N ASP A 76 25.43 -6.82 2.29
CA ASP A 76 25.88 -7.05 0.92
C ASP A 76 24.72 -7.39 -0.04
N GLN A 77 23.75 -8.21 0.43
CA GLN A 77 22.52 -8.51 -0.30
C GLN A 77 21.72 -7.22 -0.58
N ARG A 78 21.62 -6.32 0.41
CA ARG A 78 20.90 -5.04 0.30
C ARG A 78 21.60 -4.09 -0.66
N LEU A 79 22.92 -4.02 -0.65
CA LEU A 79 23.69 -3.22 -1.61
C LEU A 79 23.53 -3.75 -3.03
N GLY A 80 23.64 -5.06 -3.22
CA GLY A 80 23.41 -5.71 -4.52
C GLY A 80 21.99 -5.47 -5.04
N HIS A 81 20.99 -5.62 -4.17
CA HIS A 81 19.60 -5.36 -4.49
C HIS A 81 19.37 -3.89 -4.93
N ARG A 82 19.93 -2.92 -4.19
CA ARG A 82 19.83 -1.49 -4.53
C ARG A 82 20.42 -1.20 -5.91
N GLN A 83 21.57 -1.77 -6.23
CA GLN A 83 22.19 -1.64 -7.55
C GLN A 83 21.31 -2.25 -8.65
N GLN A 84 20.78 -3.44 -8.42
CA GLN A 84 19.90 -4.13 -9.36
C GLN A 84 18.61 -3.34 -9.64
N VAL A 85 17.95 -2.85 -8.60
CA VAL A 85 16.71 -2.03 -8.72
C VAL A 85 16.99 -0.75 -9.48
N ARG A 86 18.15 -0.10 -9.22
CA ARG A 86 18.58 1.10 -9.95
C ARG A 86 18.73 0.82 -11.44
N LEU A 87 19.45 -0.24 -11.81
CA LEU A 87 19.65 -0.63 -13.21
C LEU A 87 18.34 -0.99 -13.92
N GLN A 88 17.48 -1.74 -13.25
CA GLN A 88 16.17 -2.10 -13.78
C GLN A 88 15.29 -0.86 -14.03
N LEU A 89 15.26 0.07 -13.09
CA LEU A 89 14.46 1.29 -13.24
C LEU A 89 15.04 2.20 -14.31
N GLN A 90 16.37 2.31 -14.42
CA GLN A 90 17.04 3.02 -15.51
C GLN A 90 16.67 2.43 -16.89
N ALA A 91 16.67 1.11 -17.01
CA ALA A 91 16.26 0.43 -18.25
C ALA A 91 14.79 0.69 -18.60
N GLN A 92 13.89 0.63 -17.59
CA GLN A 92 12.48 0.97 -17.79
C GLN A 92 12.30 2.42 -18.25
N LEU A 93 13.02 3.37 -17.63
CA LEU A 93 12.96 4.79 -17.98
C LEU A 93 13.51 5.08 -19.36
N ALA A 94 14.60 4.40 -19.76
CA ALA A 94 15.20 4.53 -21.09
C ALA A 94 14.27 4.04 -22.22
N ALA A 95 13.38 3.09 -21.92
CA ALA A 95 12.40 2.58 -22.87
C ALA A 95 11.20 3.52 -23.07
N LEU A 96 11.02 4.55 -22.22
CA LEU A 96 9.91 5.49 -22.32
C LEU A 96 10.27 6.68 -23.25
N PRO A 97 9.30 7.22 -24.00
CA PRO A 97 9.48 8.47 -24.72
C PRO A 97 9.93 9.60 -23.79
N ALA A 98 10.69 10.56 -24.34
CA ALA A 98 11.12 11.73 -23.57
C ALA A 98 9.91 12.51 -23.02
N GLY A 99 10.04 13.01 -21.79
CA GLY A 99 9.00 13.82 -21.15
C GLY A 99 7.83 13.04 -20.54
N HIS A 100 7.72 11.72 -20.76
CA HIS A 100 6.66 10.94 -20.10
C HIS A 100 6.83 10.97 -18.58
N GLY A 101 5.73 11.27 -17.88
CA GLY A 101 5.64 11.12 -16.45
C GLY A 101 5.55 9.66 -16.02
N VAL A 102 5.88 9.36 -14.76
CA VAL A 102 5.84 8.01 -14.23
C VAL A 102 4.96 7.91 -12.99
N ILE A 103 4.27 6.78 -12.85
CA ILE A 103 3.51 6.43 -11.66
C ILE A 103 4.26 5.30 -10.94
N LEU A 104 4.58 5.51 -9.67
CA LEU A 104 5.15 4.51 -8.78
C LEU A 104 4.18 4.23 -7.63
N SER A 105 3.96 2.99 -7.28
CA SER A 105 2.99 2.62 -6.24
C SER A 105 3.48 1.46 -5.39
N SER A 106 3.42 1.59 -4.07
CA SER A 106 3.61 0.49 -3.13
C SER A 106 2.97 0.77 -1.77
N GLU A 107 2.44 -0.27 -1.12
CA GLU A 107 2.04 -0.23 0.31
C GLU A 107 3.27 -0.17 1.23
N HIS A 108 4.40 -0.69 0.78
CA HIS A 108 5.65 -0.69 1.55
C HIS A 108 6.29 0.68 1.68
N PHE A 109 5.92 1.67 0.86
CA PHE A 109 6.32 3.05 1.10
C PHE A 109 5.76 3.57 2.44
N HIS A 110 4.54 3.18 2.80
CA HIS A 110 3.96 3.54 4.10
C HIS A 110 4.42 2.62 5.23
N LEU A 111 4.41 1.29 5.00
CA LEU A 111 4.67 0.31 6.05
C LEU A 111 6.15 0.23 6.47
N SER A 112 7.06 0.35 5.50
CA SER A 112 8.49 0.09 5.73
C SER A 112 9.33 1.36 5.83
N LEU A 113 8.92 2.49 5.21
CA LEU A 113 9.63 3.76 5.34
C LEU A 113 9.06 4.57 6.51
N GLN A 114 9.53 4.25 7.72
CA GLN A 114 8.95 4.75 8.96
C GLN A 114 9.66 5.99 9.51
N SER A 115 10.83 6.34 8.96
CA SER A 115 11.62 7.50 9.37
C SER A 115 11.77 8.55 8.26
N PRO A 116 11.95 9.82 8.59
CA PRO A 116 12.30 10.87 7.60
C PRO A 116 13.58 10.56 6.82
N ALA A 117 14.54 9.85 7.42
CA ALA A 117 15.80 9.47 6.77
C ALA A 117 15.56 8.47 5.62
N GLU A 118 14.72 7.47 5.83
CA GLU A 118 14.36 6.48 4.80
C GLU A 118 13.57 7.11 3.66
N ILE A 119 12.63 8.01 3.98
CA ILE A 119 11.88 8.77 2.97
C ILE A 119 12.83 9.70 2.19
N THR A 120 13.82 10.30 2.86
CA THR A 120 14.87 11.12 2.21
C THR A 120 15.72 10.28 1.25
N THR A 121 16.06 9.03 1.65
CA THR A 121 16.77 8.08 0.78
C THR A 121 15.96 7.77 -0.48
N LEU A 122 14.64 7.60 -0.36
CA LEU A 122 13.77 7.43 -1.53
C LEU A 122 13.80 8.67 -2.44
N ARG A 123 13.64 9.87 -1.87
CA ARG A 123 13.69 11.12 -2.63
C ARG A 123 15.01 11.29 -3.38
N GLN A 124 16.12 10.99 -2.73
CA GLN A 124 17.46 11.07 -3.34
C GLN A 124 17.60 10.06 -4.49
N LEU A 125 17.17 8.81 -4.28
CA LEU A 125 17.23 7.77 -5.30
C LEU A 125 16.38 8.14 -6.54
N LEU A 126 15.21 8.74 -6.35
CA LEU A 126 14.40 9.24 -7.46
C LEU A 126 15.11 10.37 -8.21
N ALA A 127 15.70 11.33 -7.49
CA ALA A 127 16.45 12.44 -8.10
C ALA A 127 17.68 11.96 -8.88
N GLU A 128 18.44 10.98 -8.36
CA GLU A 128 19.57 10.34 -9.04
C GLU A 128 19.17 9.67 -10.37
N LEU A 129 17.92 9.24 -10.48
CA LEU A 129 17.34 8.63 -11.68
C LEU A 129 16.73 9.65 -12.65
N GLY A 130 16.87 10.95 -12.37
CA GLY A 130 16.28 12.02 -13.17
C GLY A 130 14.75 12.11 -13.03
N LEU A 131 14.21 11.63 -11.92
CA LEU A 131 12.79 11.62 -11.60
C LEU A 131 12.42 12.81 -10.70
N GLY A 132 11.47 13.63 -11.14
CA GLY A 132 10.93 14.79 -10.44
C GLY A 132 10.33 15.80 -11.42
N PRO A 133 9.51 16.75 -10.97
CA PRO A 133 9.01 16.89 -9.58
C PRO A 133 8.19 15.68 -9.13
N VAL A 134 8.19 15.41 -7.83
CA VAL A 134 7.45 14.28 -7.24
C VAL A 134 6.19 14.80 -6.56
N GLN A 135 5.04 14.31 -6.97
CA GLN A 135 3.77 14.47 -6.29
C GLN A 135 3.46 13.19 -5.53
N VAL A 136 3.29 13.29 -4.22
CA VAL A 136 2.97 12.16 -3.33
C VAL A 136 1.47 12.13 -3.08
N VAL A 137 0.84 10.95 -3.21
CA VAL A 137 -0.58 10.77 -2.93
C VAL A 137 -0.76 9.69 -1.87
N ILE A 138 -1.50 10.01 -0.80
CA ILE A 138 -1.75 9.13 0.34
C ILE A 138 -3.26 9.05 0.57
N TYR A 139 -3.84 7.85 0.43
CA TYR A 139 -5.25 7.62 0.75
C TYR A 139 -5.43 7.29 2.23
N LEU A 140 -6.31 8.00 2.89
CA LEU A 140 -6.60 7.89 4.32
C LEU A 140 -7.92 7.15 4.53
N ARG A 141 -7.91 6.11 5.33
CA ARG A 141 -9.10 5.35 5.68
C ARG A 141 -9.47 5.54 7.14
N GLU A 142 -10.77 5.63 7.43
CA GLU A 142 -11.28 5.72 8.80
C GLU A 142 -10.69 4.58 9.67
N PRO A 143 -10.04 4.89 10.80
CA PRO A 143 -9.21 3.93 11.57
C PRO A 143 -9.94 2.68 12.05
N VAL A 144 -11.21 2.79 12.51
CA VAL A 144 -11.98 1.63 12.98
C VAL A 144 -12.24 0.68 11.81
N GLY A 145 -12.73 1.19 10.69
CA GLY A 145 -13.01 0.40 9.49
C GLY A 145 -11.74 -0.14 8.83
N LEU A 146 -10.61 0.57 8.96
CA LEU A 146 -9.29 0.09 8.55
C LEU A 146 -8.92 -1.17 9.34
N MET A 147 -8.99 -1.09 10.67
CA MET A 147 -8.61 -2.20 11.56
C MET A 147 -9.55 -3.41 11.45
N GLU A 148 -10.85 -3.19 11.27
CA GLU A 148 -11.81 -4.27 11.01
C GLU A 148 -11.44 -5.03 9.71
N SER A 149 -11.10 -4.29 8.66
CA SER A 149 -10.68 -4.87 7.38
C SER A 149 -9.32 -5.56 7.46
N LEU A 150 -8.37 -4.96 8.18
CA LEU A 150 -7.03 -5.52 8.36
C LEU A 150 -7.08 -6.80 9.18
N TYR A 151 -7.79 -6.83 10.29
CA TYR A 151 -7.93 -8.01 11.13
C TYR A 151 -8.47 -9.22 10.34
N SER A 152 -9.49 -9.00 9.51
CA SER A 152 -9.98 -10.07 8.62
C SER A 152 -8.89 -10.62 7.70
N THR A 153 -8.00 -9.76 7.20
CA THR A 153 -6.85 -10.16 6.37
C THR A 153 -5.79 -10.91 7.19
N MET A 154 -5.47 -10.44 8.39
CA MET A 154 -4.49 -11.07 9.27
C MET A 154 -4.92 -12.48 9.66
N VAL A 155 -6.20 -12.69 10.00
CA VAL A 155 -6.75 -14.03 10.29
C VAL A 155 -6.63 -14.95 9.06
N ARG A 156 -6.91 -14.46 7.86
CA ARG A 156 -6.69 -15.24 6.63
C ARG A 156 -5.21 -15.64 6.46
N SER A 157 -4.30 -14.76 6.85
CA SER A 157 -2.86 -14.99 6.79
C SER A 157 -2.29 -15.83 7.93
N GLY A 158 -3.12 -16.32 8.85
CA GLY A 158 -2.67 -17.22 9.92
C GLY A 158 -2.73 -16.64 11.33
N ASP A 159 -3.18 -15.38 11.51
CA ASP A 159 -3.33 -14.79 12.84
C ASP A 159 -4.32 -15.57 13.70
N GLN A 160 -3.96 -15.78 14.97
CA GLN A 160 -4.72 -16.57 15.95
C GLN A 160 -5.42 -15.69 17.00
N ARG A 161 -5.09 -14.40 17.05
CA ARG A 161 -5.63 -13.47 18.05
C ARG A 161 -7.16 -13.39 17.96
N PRO A 162 -7.84 -13.37 19.10
CA PRO A 162 -9.32 -13.32 19.12
C PRO A 162 -9.88 -11.97 18.69
N LEU A 163 -9.09 -10.92 18.82
CA LEU A 163 -9.44 -9.53 18.53
C LEU A 163 -8.29 -8.85 17.76
N PRO A 164 -8.57 -7.74 17.09
CA PRO A 164 -7.52 -6.86 16.58
C PRO A 164 -6.52 -6.45 17.67
N ALA A 165 -5.33 -6.02 17.29
CA ALA A 165 -4.32 -5.52 18.21
C ALA A 165 -4.85 -4.37 19.08
N ASP A 166 -4.19 -4.08 20.20
CA ASP A 166 -4.55 -2.94 21.06
C ASP A 166 -4.38 -1.61 20.31
N PRO A 167 -5.26 -0.62 20.49
CA PRO A 167 -5.06 0.71 19.91
C PRO A 167 -3.73 1.38 20.27
N ALA A 168 -3.11 0.98 21.39
CA ALA A 168 -1.79 1.50 21.82
C ALA A 168 -0.60 0.76 21.19
N ASP A 169 -0.83 -0.33 20.44
CA ASP A 169 0.21 -1.08 19.76
C ASP A 169 0.95 -0.18 18.76
N PRO A 170 2.31 -0.16 18.74
CA PRO A 170 3.08 0.67 17.80
C PRO A 170 2.74 0.46 16.33
N PHE A 171 2.45 -0.77 15.92
CA PHE A 171 2.03 -1.05 14.56
C PHE A 171 0.65 -0.44 14.25
N VAL A 172 -0.28 -0.46 15.22
CA VAL A 172 -1.58 0.20 15.07
C VAL A 172 -1.40 1.72 14.97
N ALA A 173 -0.54 2.30 15.80
CA ALA A 173 -0.23 3.72 15.72
C ALA A 173 0.36 4.09 14.35
N LEU A 174 1.29 3.27 13.82
CA LEU A 174 1.89 3.50 12.49
C LEU A 174 0.82 3.60 11.39
N ILE A 175 -0.21 2.76 11.41
CA ILE A 175 -1.20 2.67 10.33
C ILE A 175 -2.46 3.51 10.56
N CYS A 176 -2.77 3.89 11.80
CA CYS A 176 -3.97 4.64 12.16
C CYS A 176 -3.71 6.12 12.45
N ASP A 177 -2.46 6.50 12.82
CA ASP A 177 -2.09 7.90 13.00
C ASP A 177 -1.73 8.53 11.64
N HIS A 178 -2.78 8.94 10.95
CA HIS A 178 -2.63 9.55 9.63
C HIS A 178 -1.94 10.92 9.68
N SER A 179 -2.09 11.67 10.78
CA SER A 179 -1.41 12.96 10.96
C SER A 179 0.10 12.78 11.00
N ALA A 180 0.59 11.88 11.85
CA ALA A 180 2.01 11.57 11.93
C ALA A 180 2.56 11.01 10.59
N SER A 181 1.75 10.23 9.87
CA SER A 181 2.10 9.76 8.52
C SER A 181 2.30 10.91 7.54
N LEU A 182 1.33 11.82 7.45
CA LEU A 182 1.42 12.97 6.54
C LEU A 182 2.57 13.91 6.92
N GLU A 183 2.79 14.17 8.20
CA GLU A 183 3.89 14.99 8.69
C GLU A 183 5.26 14.44 8.26
N ARG A 184 5.48 13.13 8.37
CA ARG A 184 6.72 12.47 7.89
C ARG A 184 6.97 12.71 6.42
N TRP A 185 5.95 12.51 5.58
CA TRP A 185 6.08 12.67 4.12
C TRP A 185 6.21 14.15 3.74
N ARG A 186 5.44 15.04 4.35
CA ARG A 186 5.51 16.50 4.14
C ARG A 186 6.83 17.09 4.59
N GLY A 187 7.40 16.58 5.67
CA GLY A 187 8.72 17.00 6.16
C GLY A 187 9.85 16.74 5.15
N VAL A 188 9.69 15.75 4.26
CA VAL A 188 10.70 15.39 3.26
C VAL A 188 10.39 15.97 1.88
N PHE A 189 9.15 15.85 1.41
CA PHE A 189 8.78 16.27 0.03
C PHE A 189 8.23 17.70 -0.02
N GLY A 190 7.88 18.32 1.11
CA GLY A 190 7.18 19.59 1.19
C GLY A 190 5.66 19.41 1.26
N ALA A 191 4.97 20.34 1.92
CA ALA A 191 3.53 20.26 2.14
C ALA A 191 2.73 20.22 0.82
N GLU A 192 3.11 21.07 -0.12
CA GLU A 192 2.45 21.22 -1.43
C GLU A 192 2.59 19.98 -2.34
N ALA A 193 3.65 19.18 -2.12
CA ALA A 193 3.90 17.98 -2.90
C ALA A 193 3.17 16.75 -2.36
N VAL A 194 2.57 16.82 -1.16
CA VAL A 194 1.92 15.67 -0.50
C VAL A 194 0.42 15.89 -0.38
N GLN A 195 -0.35 15.17 -1.16
CA GLN A 195 -1.80 15.23 -1.16
C GLN A 195 -2.40 14.07 -0.37
N ALA A 196 -3.22 14.39 0.62
CA ALA A 196 -4.09 13.45 1.30
C ALA A 196 -5.40 13.28 0.53
N ARG A 197 -5.95 12.06 0.52
CA ARG A 197 -7.25 11.73 -0.10
C ARG A 197 -8.05 10.85 0.82
N ALA A 198 -9.34 11.12 0.98
CA ALA A 198 -10.23 10.23 1.75
C ALA A 198 -10.46 8.91 1.00
N PHE A 199 -10.54 7.80 1.74
CA PHE A 199 -10.86 6.50 1.16
C PHE A 199 -12.16 5.92 1.76
N PRO A 200 -13.09 5.44 0.91
CA PRO A 200 -13.03 5.36 -0.54
C PRO A 200 -13.36 6.68 -1.22
N PRO A 201 -12.63 7.09 -2.27
CA PRO A 201 -12.98 8.29 -3.01
C PRO A 201 -14.25 8.09 -3.84
N PRO A 202 -15.05 9.14 -4.08
CA PRO A 202 -16.13 9.11 -5.03
C PRO A 202 -15.65 8.69 -6.43
N GLY A 203 -16.39 7.82 -7.11
CA GLY A 203 -16.04 7.39 -8.47
C GLY A 203 -14.98 6.29 -8.57
N GLY A 204 -14.26 5.99 -7.48
CA GLY A 204 -13.23 4.94 -7.45
C GLY A 204 -11.81 5.47 -7.36
N ILE A 205 -10.91 4.62 -6.85
CA ILE A 205 -9.52 5.02 -6.55
C ILE A 205 -8.68 5.24 -7.82
N GLY A 206 -8.97 4.50 -8.89
CA GLY A 206 -8.25 4.66 -10.16
C GLY A 206 -8.58 5.99 -10.81
N HIS A 207 -9.86 6.33 -10.94
CA HIS A 207 -10.29 7.60 -11.49
C HIS A 207 -9.81 8.79 -10.65
N ASP A 208 -9.87 8.68 -9.32
CA ASP A 208 -9.38 9.70 -8.42
C ASP A 208 -7.87 9.94 -8.61
N LEU A 209 -7.07 8.86 -8.71
CA LEU A 209 -5.63 8.99 -8.97
C LEU A 209 -5.34 9.60 -10.34
N LEU A 210 -6.05 9.17 -11.40
CA LEU A 210 -5.84 9.69 -12.75
C LEU A 210 -6.16 11.19 -12.84
N ALA A 211 -7.16 11.66 -12.10
CA ALA A 211 -7.53 13.08 -12.05
C ALA A 211 -6.46 13.99 -11.41
N LEU A 212 -5.51 13.41 -10.66
CA LEU A 212 -4.39 14.14 -10.05
C LEU A 212 -3.19 14.26 -10.99
N MET A 213 -3.20 13.55 -12.13
CA MET A 213 -2.07 13.55 -13.06
C MET A 213 -2.07 14.82 -13.90
N ALA A 214 -0.93 15.51 -13.91
CA ALA A 214 -0.78 16.74 -14.67
C ALA A 214 -1.04 16.53 -16.19
N GLY A 215 -1.85 17.36 -16.78
CA GLY A 215 -2.19 17.32 -18.21
C GLY A 215 -3.18 16.22 -18.62
N VAL A 216 -3.67 15.42 -17.67
CA VAL A 216 -4.63 14.34 -17.95
C VAL A 216 -6.05 14.81 -17.68
N GLN A 217 -6.95 14.62 -18.66
CA GLN A 217 -8.37 14.93 -18.54
C GLN A 217 -9.21 13.71 -18.96
N GLY A 218 -10.42 13.59 -18.36
CA GLY A 218 -11.34 12.51 -18.72
C GLY A 218 -11.85 12.59 -20.18
N PRO A 219 -12.49 11.54 -20.68
CA PRO A 219 -13.02 10.42 -19.90
C PRO A 219 -11.94 9.39 -19.52
N PHE A 220 -12.00 8.92 -18.28
CA PHE A 220 -11.10 7.88 -17.79
C PHE A 220 -11.60 6.48 -18.19
N PRO A 221 -10.70 5.52 -18.44
CA PRO A 221 -11.08 4.14 -18.69
C PRO A 221 -11.91 3.57 -17.53
N PRO A 222 -12.91 2.71 -17.82
CA PRO A 222 -13.77 2.18 -16.76
C PRO A 222 -12.95 1.36 -15.74
N GLU A 223 -13.17 1.64 -14.46
CA GLU A 223 -12.65 0.76 -13.41
C GLU A 223 -13.37 -0.57 -13.42
N PRO A 224 -12.66 -1.70 -13.25
CA PRO A 224 -13.30 -2.97 -13.07
C PRO A 224 -14.25 -2.85 -11.86
N ARG A 225 -15.50 -3.32 -12.05
CA ARG A 225 -16.48 -3.34 -10.94
C ARG A 225 -15.78 -3.93 -9.72
N ARG A 226 -15.77 -3.18 -8.62
CA ARG A 226 -15.16 -3.62 -7.36
C ARG A 226 -15.59 -5.05 -7.10
N GLN A 227 -14.70 -6.01 -7.30
CA GLN A 227 -14.78 -7.23 -6.52
C GLN A 227 -14.47 -6.77 -5.10
N SER A 228 -15.53 -6.38 -4.39
CA SER A 228 -15.39 -6.12 -2.97
C SER A 228 -14.73 -7.38 -2.42
N ASN A 229 -13.54 -7.26 -1.85
CA ASN A 229 -13.00 -8.27 -0.97
C ASN A 229 -14.03 -8.38 0.15
N ARG A 230 -15.05 -9.22 -0.08
CA ARG A 230 -16.14 -9.42 0.86
C ARG A 230 -15.50 -9.88 2.15
N GLY A 231 -15.68 -9.09 3.20
CA GLY A 231 -15.17 -9.45 4.52
C GLY A 231 -15.74 -10.81 4.90
N LEU A 232 -14.96 -11.62 5.59
CA LEU A 232 -15.44 -12.90 6.11
C LEU A 232 -16.56 -12.65 7.13
N ARG A 233 -17.55 -13.50 7.13
CA ARG A 233 -18.58 -13.54 8.18
C ARG A 233 -17.93 -13.85 9.53
N PRO A 234 -18.46 -13.38 10.66
CA PRO A 234 -17.89 -13.64 11.98
C PRO A 234 -17.61 -15.11 12.26
N TRP A 235 -18.53 -16.02 11.89
CA TRP A 235 -18.33 -17.46 12.07
C TRP A 235 -17.17 -18.01 11.22
N ALA A 236 -16.99 -17.52 10.00
CA ALA A 236 -15.89 -17.95 9.13
C ALA A 236 -14.53 -17.47 9.66
N LEU A 237 -14.49 -16.26 10.24
CA LEU A 237 -13.31 -15.78 10.96
C LEU A 237 -13.00 -16.63 12.19
N ALA A 238 -14.05 -16.99 12.99
CA ALA A 238 -13.88 -17.86 14.15
C ALA A 238 -13.35 -19.24 13.74
N LEU A 239 -13.87 -19.82 12.66
CA LEU A 239 -13.39 -21.10 12.10
C LEU A 239 -11.94 -20.99 11.66
N LEU A 240 -11.57 -19.95 10.89
CA LEU A 240 -10.19 -19.76 10.44
C LEU A 240 -9.21 -19.57 11.60
N ARG A 241 -9.58 -18.82 12.64
CA ARG A 241 -8.74 -18.67 13.84
C ARG A 241 -8.55 -20.02 14.55
N TRP A 242 -9.63 -20.78 14.69
CA TRP A 242 -9.53 -22.13 15.28
C TRP A 242 -8.60 -23.01 14.47
N LEU A 243 -8.73 -23.03 13.13
CA LEU A 243 -7.83 -23.74 12.24
C LEU A 243 -6.38 -23.27 12.39
N ASN A 244 -6.15 -21.96 12.40
CA ASN A 244 -4.80 -21.38 12.56
C ASN A 244 -4.17 -21.81 13.89
N ARG A 245 -4.96 -21.96 14.96
CA ARG A 245 -4.50 -22.39 16.28
C ARG A 245 -4.20 -23.90 16.33
N CYS A 246 -5.10 -24.72 15.79
CA CYS A 246 -4.97 -26.17 15.81
C CYS A 246 -3.99 -26.70 14.75
N LEU A 247 -3.87 -26.01 13.63
CA LEU A 247 -3.07 -26.41 12.46
C LEU A 247 -2.18 -25.23 12.02
N PRO A 248 -1.14 -24.84 12.80
CA PRO A 248 -0.33 -23.66 12.49
C PRO A 248 0.45 -23.77 11.17
N TRP A 249 0.61 -24.97 10.64
CA TRP A 249 1.19 -25.22 9.32
C TRP A 249 0.20 -25.07 8.16
N PHE A 250 -1.11 -25.01 8.45
CA PHE A 250 -2.17 -24.86 7.45
C PHE A 250 -2.43 -23.38 7.14
N THR A 251 -1.43 -22.68 6.62
CA THR A 251 -1.48 -21.26 6.30
C THR A 251 -1.21 -21.02 4.82
N PRO A 252 -1.54 -19.82 4.28
CA PRO A 252 -1.18 -19.42 2.92
C PRO A 252 0.33 -19.39 2.67
N GLN A 253 1.16 -19.30 3.71
CA GLN A 253 2.62 -19.26 3.67
C GLN A 253 3.27 -20.64 3.88
N SER A 254 2.47 -21.70 4.06
CA SER A 254 3.01 -23.06 4.25
C SER A 254 4.03 -23.40 3.14
N PRO A 255 5.16 -24.08 3.47
CA PRO A 255 6.12 -24.53 2.47
C PRO A 255 5.52 -25.56 1.49
N LEU A 256 4.49 -26.28 1.93
CA LEU A 256 3.84 -27.33 1.12
C LEU A 256 2.83 -26.73 0.13
N ALA A 257 3.06 -26.91 -1.17
CA ALA A 257 2.20 -26.37 -2.24
C ALA A 257 0.75 -26.86 -2.14
N LEU A 258 0.55 -28.14 -1.79
CA LEU A 258 -0.78 -28.71 -1.58
C LEU A 258 -1.55 -28.00 -0.46
N VAL A 259 -0.87 -27.75 0.67
CA VAL A 259 -1.47 -27.05 1.82
C VAL A 259 -1.88 -25.63 1.43
N ARG A 260 -1.02 -24.90 0.72
CA ARG A 260 -1.35 -23.57 0.21
C ARG A 260 -2.56 -23.61 -0.73
N GLY A 261 -2.63 -24.64 -1.57
CA GLY A 261 -3.77 -24.85 -2.49
C GLY A 261 -5.08 -25.08 -1.74
N CYS A 262 -5.09 -26.03 -0.80
CA CYS A 262 -6.26 -26.32 0.04
C CYS A 262 -6.71 -25.11 0.86
N ARG A 263 -5.76 -24.37 1.45
CA ARG A 263 -6.06 -23.16 2.20
C ARG A 263 -6.68 -22.08 1.32
N ARG A 264 -6.18 -21.89 0.10
CA ARG A 264 -6.75 -20.92 -0.86
C ARG A 264 -8.18 -21.28 -1.25
N VAL A 265 -8.45 -22.56 -1.51
CA VAL A 265 -9.80 -23.05 -1.81
C VAL A 265 -10.75 -22.79 -0.66
N LEU A 266 -10.31 -23.10 0.58
CA LEU A 266 -11.10 -22.82 1.79
C LEU A 266 -11.40 -21.32 1.95
N ASP A 267 -10.39 -20.45 1.83
CA ASP A 267 -10.56 -19.00 1.94
C ASP A 267 -11.52 -18.47 0.87
N THR A 268 -11.47 -19.02 -0.34
CA THR A 268 -12.37 -18.68 -1.43
C THR A 268 -13.79 -19.12 -1.10
N ALA A 269 -13.99 -20.36 -0.66
CA ALA A 269 -15.30 -20.89 -0.27
C ALA A 269 -15.95 -20.08 0.86
N LEU A 270 -15.17 -19.74 1.89
CA LEU A 270 -15.64 -18.93 3.03
C LEU A 270 -15.97 -17.47 2.65
N SER A 271 -15.39 -16.98 1.55
CA SER A 271 -15.64 -15.63 1.01
C SER A 271 -16.86 -15.58 0.09
N HIS A 272 -17.30 -16.70 -0.49
CA HIS A 272 -18.45 -16.74 -1.36
C HIS A 272 -19.75 -16.52 -0.56
N GLY A 273 -20.64 -15.68 -1.09
CA GLY A 273 -21.94 -15.39 -0.45
C GLY A 273 -21.86 -14.58 0.84
N ALA A 274 -20.68 -14.09 1.24
CA ALA A 274 -20.54 -13.27 2.43
C ALA A 274 -21.10 -11.87 2.19
N SER A 275 -22.26 -11.58 2.77
CA SER A 275 -22.89 -10.25 2.78
C SER A 275 -22.52 -9.41 4.01
N GLY A 276 -21.59 -9.84 4.85
CA GLY A 276 -21.20 -9.16 6.08
C GLY A 276 -19.69 -9.03 6.21
N SER A 277 -19.23 -7.86 6.64
CA SER A 277 -17.85 -7.64 7.09
C SER A 277 -17.75 -7.89 8.60
N TYR A 278 -16.60 -8.38 9.05
CA TYR A 278 -16.30 -8.42 10.48
C TYR A 278 -16.45 -7.03 11.10
N ARG A 279 -17.05 -6.99 12.28
CA ARG A 279 -17.09 -5.80 13.12
C ARG A 279 -16.50 -6.13 14.48
N MET A 280 -15.69 -5.24 15.00
CA MET A 280 -15.12 -5.35 16.34
C MET A 280 -16.24 -5.32 17.40
N PRO A 281 -16.04 -5.98 18.56
CA PRO A 281 -16.89 -5.78 19.73
C PRO A 281 -16.97 -4.29 20.10
N ALA A 282 -18.15 -3.86 20.59
CA ALA A 282 -18.42 -2.44 20.85
C ALA A 282 -17.39 -1.77 21.77
N ALA A 283 -16.95 -2.47 22.82
CA ALA A 283 -15.93 -1.95 23.74
C ALA A 283 -14.60 -1.66 23.05
N GLN A 284 -14.13 -2.56 22.18
CA GLN A 284 -12.87 -2.36 21.45
C GLN A 284 -13.01 -1.27 20.39
N ARG A 285 -14.12 -1.28 19.66
CA ARG A 285 -14.44 -0.24 18.66
C ARG A 285 -14.43 1.15 19.29
N ARG A 286 -15.01 1.30 20.49
CA ARG A 286 -14.97 2.55 21.25
C ARG A 286 -13.54 2.99 21.56
N ARG A 287 -12.66 2.10 22.02
CA ARG A 287 -11.24 2.41 22.30
C ARG A 287 -10.50 2.94 21.07
N TYR A 288 -10.74 2.33 19.89
CA TYR A 288 -10.17 2.82 18.63
C TYR A 288 -10.72 4.19 18.25
N SER A 289 -12.03 4.38 18.37
CA SER A 289 -12.69 5.65 18.06
C SER A 289 -12.20 6.78 18.96
N GLU A 290 -12.14 6.54 20.27
CA GLU A 290 -11.62 7.51 21.24
C GLU A 290 -10.17 7.94 20.96
N ARG A 291 -9.35 7.01 20.48
CA ARG A 291 -7.93 7.30 20.20
C ARG A 291 -7.69 7.97 18.87
N TYR A 292 -8.37 7.57 17.80
CA TYR A 292 -8.00 7.96 16.44
C TYR A 292 -9.08 8.72 15.66
N SER A 293 -10.39 8.50 15.93
CA SER A 293 -11.42 9.06 15.07
C SER A 293 -11.51 10.58 15.15
N GLY A 294 -11.29 11.17 16.31
CA GLY A 294 -11.30 12.63 16.47
C GLY A 294 -10.17 13.31 15.66
N ALA A 295 -8.95 12.79 15.76
CA ALA A 295 -7.82 13.28 14.97
C ALA A 295 -8.02 13.08 13.47
N TYR A 296 -8.61 11.95 13.07
CA TYR A 296 -8.94 11.67 11.67
C TYR A 296 -9.96 12.66 11.10
N GLN A 297 -11.05 12.96 11.82
CA GLN A 297 -12.05 13.94 11.39
C GLN A 297 -11.46 15.36 11.29
N GLN A 298 -10.67 15.77 12.28
CA GLN A 298 -9.97 17.06 12.22
C GLN A 298 -9.02 17.13 11.01
N LEU A 299 -8.37 16.02 10.67
CA LEU A 299 -7.49 15.95 9.52
C LEU A 299 -8.26 16.09 8.21
N LEU A 300 -9.40 15.38 8.07
CA LEU A 300 -10.26 15.52 6.88
C LEU A 300 -10.71 16.97 6.68
N GLY A 301 -11.21 17.62 7.73
CA GLY A 301 -11.60 19.04 7.66
C GLY A 301 -10.46 19.98 7.27
N ARG A 302 -9.24 19.75 7.79
CA ARG A 302 -8.04 20.55 7.39
C ARG A 302 -7.66 20.35 5.92
N GLU A 303 -7.82 19.14 5.42
CA GLU A 303 -7.49 18.78 4.03
C GLU A 303 -8.64 19.06 3.05
N GLY A 304 -9.82 19.52 3.52
CA GLY A 304 -11.00 19.73 2.69
C GLY A 304 -11.56 18.44 2.08
N LEU A 305 -11.52 17.34 2.84
CA LEU A 305 -11.89 15.98 2.42
C LEU A 305 -13.17 15.44 3.11
N ASP A 306 -13.94 16.32 3.75
CA ASP A 306 -15.20 15.99 4.45
C ASP A 306 -16.31 15.52 3.51
#